data_b2f057171706bef5df709888a78c20a4
#
_entry.id   b2f057171706bef5df709888a78c20a4
#
_cell.length_a   1.000
_cell.length_b   1.000
_cell.length_c   1.000
_cell.angle_alpha   90.00
_cell.angle_beta   90.00
_cell.angle_gamma   90.00
#
_symmetry.space_group_name_H-M   'P 1'
#
loop_
_entity.id
_entity.type
_entity.pdbx_description
1 polymer ?
#
loop_
_entity_poly.entity_id
_entity_poly.type
_entity_poly.pdbx_seq_one_letter_code
_entity_poly.pdbx_strand_id
1 'polypeptide(L)'
;MTVGKPQKEIVDREEEVAKLVSNLSNPSKHVNYALIGPRRIGKTTILLKVRKDLQRKGVMTVYVDLSVFKFSPYDFAQSVMSQITNAYAKDLGKIEKAQVTLGNLIKTLKKLKKLSLTVEPSVDETGKFSIQIRPELRETEDYRSLFMLAFDYANEVSEKSGKRIVIIVDEFPSLIEFKRYSKLEAITELFRSVLENRENVEYVVSGSRIHFMKDVLGKGESPLFGHFVIMEIGPLSEEHAIELFMQTAECSRKEAESAWQLVGGHPYYLIMLAENRKDGESLTETYERILTSSSGALNLYVNYILKEDLGSSTKEARLMRILRAISLGKNTASQIAEQTRIKLSSLPFYLQELEKYDLVTKNKGKYSLTDKIVNDYFMAQRE
;
A
#
# COMPACT_ATOMS: atom_id res chain seq x y z
N MET A 1 -4.26 -3.02 21.04
CA MET A 1 -4.07 -2.98 19.55
C MET A 1 -3.21 -4.16 19.15
N THR A 2 -3.26 -4.62 17.90
CA THR A 2 -2.51 -5.83 17.49
C THR A 2 -1.45 -5.46 16.47
N VAL A 3 -0.20 -5.80 16.75
CA VAL A 3 0.95 -5.55 15.85
C VAL A 3 0.72 -6.19 14.47
N GLY A 4 1.01 -5.45 13.43
CA GLY A 4 0.97 -5.95 12.06
C GLY A 4 -0.43 -6.13 11.44
N LYS A 5 -1.50 -5.81 12.15
CA LYS A 5 -2.87 -5.79 11.61
C LYS A 5 -3.41 -4.37 11.50
N PRO A 6 -4.23 -4.07 10.47
CA PRO A 6 -4.95 -2.80 10.42
C PRO A 6 -5.78 -2.61 11.68
N GLN A 7 -5.70 -1.44 12.29
CA GLN A 7 -6.41 -1.16 13.53
C GLN A 7 -7.89 -0.92 13.24
N LYS A 8 -8.77 -1.32 14.16
CA LYS A 8 -10.22 -1.10 14.05
C LYS A 8 -10.59 0.36 14.31
N GLU A 9 -9.85 1.01 15.20
CA GLU A 9 -9.99 2.42 15.54
C GLU A 9 -8.77 3.17 15.03
N ILE A 10 -8.98 4.37 14.51
CA ILE A 10 -7.94 5.22 13.96
C ILE A 10 -7.69 6.30 15.01
N VAL A 11 -6.44 6.45 15.38
CA VAL A 11 -5.97 7.62 16.13
C VAL A 11 -5.37 8.57 15.11
N ASP A 12 -5.87 9.80 15.06
CA ASP A 12 -5.56 10.77 14.00
C ASP A 12 -5.99 10.26 12.59
N ARG A 13 -6.07 11.06 11.60
CA ARG A 13 -6.46 10.75 10.21
C ARG A 13 -7.94 10.96 9.89
N GLU A 14 -8.70 11.54 10.83
CA GLU A 14 -10.10 11.86 10.60
C GLU A 14 -10.28 12.82 9.43
N GLU A 15 -9.35 13.77 9.26
CA GLU A 15 -9.38 14.74 8.16
C GLU A 15 -9.15 14.08 6.81
N GLU A 16 -8.13 13.20 6.72
CA GLU A 16 -7.85 12.45 5.49
C GLU A 16 -9.02 11.54 5.12
N VAL A 17 -9.57 10.81 6.09
CA VAL A 17 -10.73 9.94 5.88
C VAL A 17 -11.94 10.76 5.47
N ALA A 18 -12.26 11.86 6.18
CA ALA A 18 -13.39 12.72 5.87
C ALA A 18 -13.28 13.33 4.46
N LYS A 19 -12.11 13.80 4.08
CA LYS A 19 -11.81 14.34 2.75
C LYS A 19 -12.04 13.30 1.65
N LEU A 20 -11.49 12.09 1.81
CA LEU A 20 -11.67 10.99 0.87
C LEU A 20 -13.15 10.60 0.75
N VAL A 21 -13.81 10.36 1.87
CA VAL A 21 -15.21 9.95 1.91
C VAL A 21 -16.13 11.02 1.32
N SER A 22 -15.92 12.29 1.66
CA SER A 22 -16.72 13.41 1.14
C SER A 22 -16.61 13.53 -0.37
N ASN A 23 -15.38 13.47 -0.92
CA ASN A 23 -15.17 13.63 -2.35
C ASN A 23 -15.63 12.40 -3.15
N LEU A 24 -15.29 11.20 -2.69
CA LEU A 24 -15.63 9.96 -3.38
C LEU A 24 -17.13 9.59 -3.29
N SER A 25 -17.87 10.12 -2.31
CA SER A 25 -19.33 9.95 -2.23
C SER A 25 -20.11 11.04 -2.96
N ASN A 26 -19.46 12.12 -3.41
CA ASN A 26 -20.13 13.22 -4.11
C ASN A 26 -20.25 12.90 -5.62
N PRO A 27 -21.47 12.74 -6.16
CA PRO A 27 -21.67 12.39 -7.57
C PRO A 27 -21.16 13.44 -8.57
N SER A 28 -20.99 14.68 -8.14
CA SER A 28 -20.48 15.77 -8.98
C SER A 28 -18.95 15.90 -8.99
N LYS A 29 -18.24 15.02 -8.27
CA LYS A 29 -16.79 15.06 -8.19
C LYS A 29 -16.20 13.77 -8.76
N HIS A 30 -15.28 13.92 -9.71
CA HIS A 30 -14.54 12.82 -10.32
C HIS A 30 -13.07 12.99 -9.96
N VAL A 31 -12.62 12.32 -8.89
CA VAL A 31 -11.28 12.51 -8.35
C VAL A 31 -10.71 11.16 -7.90
N ASN A 32 -9.55 10.82 -8.45
CA ASN A 32 -8.77 9.70 -7.98
C ASN A 32 -7.74 10.13 -6.93
N TYR A 33 -7.44 9.26 -5.99
CA TYR A 33 -6.50 9.54 -4.91
C TYR A 33 -5.37 8.53 -4.86
N ALA A 34 -4.17 9.02 -4.51
CA ALA A 34 -3.02 8.19 -4.22
C ALA A 34 -2.49 8.49 -2.81
N LEU A 35 -2.57 7.51 -1.91
CA LEU A 35 -2.01 7.59 -0.57
C LEU A 35 -0.57 7.07 -0.61
N ILE A 36 0.40 7.94 -0.38
CA ILE A 36 1.81 7.58 -0.36
C ILE A 36 2.41 7.83 1.03
N GLY A 37 3.30 6.97 1.47
CA GLY A 37 3.94 7.11 2.78
C GLY A 37 4.68 5.84 3.18
N PRO A 38 5.50 5.88 4.24
CA PRO A 38 6.30 4.75 4.68
C PRO A 38 5.47 3.47 4.89
N ARG A 39 6.13 2.33 4.92
CA ARG A 39 5.48 1.06 5.30
C ARG A 39 4.94 1.16 6.71
N ARG A 40 3.76 0.56 6.96
CA ARG A 40 3.13 0.49 8.29
C ARG A 40 2.79 1.83 8.94
N ILE A 41 2.74 2.93 8.16
CA ILE A 41 2.34 4.26 8.62
C ILE A 41 0.82 4.41 8.83
N GLY A 42 0.03 3.41 8.44
CA GLY A 42 -1.42 3.41 8.60
C GLY A 42 -2.24 3.57 7.31
N LYS A 43 -1.64 3.57 6.11
CA LYS A 43 -2.37 3.70 4.83
C LYS A 43 -3.51 2.69 4.68
N THR A 44 -3.25 1.41 4.88
CA THR A 44 -4.25 0.35 4.83
C THR A 44 -5.39 0.58 5.81
N THR A 45 -5.10 1.06 7.03
CA THR A 45 -6.10 1.39 8.05
C THR A 45 -7.03 2.51 7.55
N ILE A 46 -6.48 3.57 6.95
CA ILE A 46 -7.23 4.66 6.32
C ILE A 46 -8.13 4.10 5.21
N LEU A 47 -7.57 3.30 4.29
CA LEU A 47 -8.31 2.73 3.16
C LEU A 47 -9.48 1.85 3.62
N LEU A 48 -9.29 1.01 4.63
CA LEU A 48 -10.35 0.16 5.17
C LEU A 48 -11.45 0.98 5.86
N LYS A 49 -11.09 2.06 6.55
CA LYS A 49 -12.06 2.99 7.14
C LYS A 49 -12.83 3.74 6.07
N VAL A 50 -12.16 4.27 5.06
CA VAL A 50 -12.78 4.93 3.90
C VAL A 50 -13.75 3.97 3.21
N ARG A 51 -13.33 2.73 2.93
CA ARG A 51 -14.19 1.69 2.37
C ARG A 51 -15.47 1.50 3.18
N LYS A 52 -15.35 1.33 4.51
CA LYS A 52 -16.48 1.12 5.41
C LYS A 52 -17.46 2.31 5.39
N ASP A 53 -16.92 3.53 5.41
CA ASP A 53 -17.74 4.74 5.47
C ASP A 53 -18.39 5.04 4.11
N LEU A 54 -17.72 4.76 2.98
CA LEU A 54 -18.31 4.82 1.64
C LEU A 54 -19.46 3.81 1.48
N GLN A 55 -19.28 2.58 1.96
CA GLN A 55 -20.32 1.56 1.94
C GLN A 55 -21.57 1.97 2.73
N ARG A 56 -21.39 2.64 3.87
CA ARG A 56 -22.49 3.21 4.66
C ARG A 56 -23.26 4.30 3.92
N LYS A 57 -22.60 5.00 3.00
CA LYS A 57 -23.21 6.01 2.11
C LYS A 57 -23.78 5.43 0.82
N GLY A 58 -23.81 4.10 0.67
CA GLY A 58 -24.34 3.41 -0.49
C GLY A 58 -23.44 3.39 -1.72
N VAL A 59 -22.16 3.79 -1.59
CA VAL A 59 -21.16 3.69 -2.66
C VAL A 59 -20.66 2.26 -2.73
N MET A 60 -20.68 1.66 -3.92
CA MET A 60 -20.08 0.34 -4.14
C MET A 60 -18.55 0.44 -4.07
N THR A 61 -17.94 -0.41 -3.25
CA THR A 61 -16.48 -0.38 -3.06
C THR A 61 -15.87 -1.75 -3.29
N VAL A 62 -14.76 -1.75 -4.00
CA VAL A 62 -13.86 -2.90 -4.19
C VAL A 62 -12.55 -2.59 -3.48
N TYR A 63 -11.98 -3.58 -2.80
CA TYR A 63 -10.68 -3.46 -2.15
C TYR A 63 -9.81 -4.64 -2.56
N VAL A 64 -8.67 -4.34 -3.18
CA VAL A 64 -7.68 -5.33 -3.59
C VAL A 64 -6.35 -4.98 -2.94
N ASP A 65 -5.84 -5.88 -2.11
CA ASP A 65 -4.51 -5.78 -1.52
C ASP A 65 -3.54 -6.62 -2.34
N LEU A 66 -2.64 -5.96 -3.03
CA LEU A 66 -1.64 -6.60 -3.88
C LEU A 66 -0.35 -7.00 -3.13
N SER A 67 -0.26 -6.70 -1.82
CA SER A 67 0.89 -7.08 -0.99
C SER A 67 0.84 -8.55 -0.54
N VAL A 68 -0.37 -9.12 -0.41
CA VAL A 68 -0.59 -10.42 0.23
C VAL A 68 -0.25 -11.60 -0.67
N PHE A 69 -0.32 -11.43 -2.00
CA PHE A 69 -0.07 -12.48 -2.97
C PHE A 69 0.78 -11.97 -4.13
N LYS A 70 1.49 -12.88 -4.79
CA LYS A 70 1.97 -12.63 -6.15
C LYS A 70 0.76 -12.68 -7.09
N PHE A 71 -0.10 -11.66 -7.00
CA PHE A 71 -1.28 -11.56 -7.84
C PHE A 71 -0.87 -11.66 -9.31
N SER A 72 -1.53 -12.53 -10.03
CA SER A 72 -1.53 -12.50 -11.48
C SER A 72 -2.60 -11.50 -11.97
N PRO A 73 -2.53 -11.04 -13.22
CA PRO A 73 -3.63 -10.27 -13.82
C PRO A 73 -4.97 -11.03 -13.79
N TYR A 74 -4.92 -12.36 -13.74
CA TYR A 74 -6.11 -13.22 -13.58
C TYR A 74 -6.73 -13.06 -12.20
N ASP A 75 -5.92 -13.19 -11.13
CA ASP A 75 -6.41 -13.07 -9.75
C ASP A 75 -6.95 -11.67 -9.47
N PHE A 76 -6.29 -10.65 -10.03
CA PHE A 76 -6.76 -9.26 -9.97
C PHE A 76 -8.14 -9.11 -10.62
N ALA A 77 -8.29 -9.55 -11.86
CA ALA A 77 -9.55 -9.44 -12.59
C ALA A 77 -10.68 -10.22 -11.90
N GLN A 78 -10.39 -11.44 -11.45
CA GLN A 78 -11.33 -12.27 -10.70
C GLN A 78 -11.77 -11.59 -9.39
N SER A 79 -10.83 -11.06 -8.63
CA SER A 79 -11.11 -10.38 -7.36
C SER A 79 -11.99 -9.14 -7.56
N VAL A 80 -11.61 -8.28 -8.51
CA VAL A 80 -12.38 -7.05 -8.83
C VAL A 80 -13.79 -7.40 -9.24
N MET A 81 -13.98 -8.28 -10.23
CA MET A 81 -15.28 -8.65 -10.73
C MET A 81 -16.15 -9.34 -9.68
N SER A 82 -15.58 -10.26 -8.87
CA SER A 82 -16.33 -10.94 -7.82
C SER A 82 -16.80 -9.99 -6.72
N GLN A 83 -15.95 -9.04 -6.30
CA GLN A 83 -16.34 -8.05 -5.28
C GLN A 83 -17.43 -7.10 -5.78
N ILE A 84 -17.35 -6.63 -7.04
CA ILE A 84 -18.39 -5.79 -7.65
C ILE A 84 -19.71 -6.55 -7.72
N THR A 85 -19.66 -7.81 -8.18
CA THR A 85 -20.82 -8.68 -8.25
C THR A 85 -21.50 -8.85 -6.90
N ASN A 86 -20.73 -9.13 -5.87
CA ASN A 86 -21.25 -9.30 -4.51
C ASN A 86 -21.84 -8.00 -3.94
N ALA A 87 -21.19 -6.87 -4.20
CA ALA A 87 -21.72 -5.56 -3.79
C ALA A 87 -23.05 -5.25 -4.48
N TYR A 88 -23.14 -5.53 -5.77
CA TYR A 88 -24.36 -5.31 -6.56
C TYR A 88 -25.47 -6.28 -6.17
N ALA A 89 -25.17 -7.56 -5.95
CA ALA A 89 -26.14 -8.56 -5.48
C ALA A 89 -26.77 -8.18 -4.14
N LYS A 90 -25.93 -7.67 -3.21
CA LYS A 90 -26.39 -7.17 -1.90
C LYS A 90 -27.36 -5.99 -2.05
N ASP A 91 -27.08 -5.12 -2.99
CA ASP A 91 -27.91 -3.94 -3.28
C ASP A 91 -29.29 -4.30 -3.84
N LEU A 92 -29.36 -5.31 -4.69
CA LEU A 92 -30.61 -5.80 -5.26
C LEU A 92 -31.51 -6.54 -4.25
N GLY A 93 -31.02 -6.84 -3.06
CA GLY A 93 -31.78 -7.46 -1.96
C GLY A 93 -32.24 -8.90 -2.20
N LYS A 94 -32.00 -9.47 -3.41
CA LYS A 94 -32.32 -10.86 -3.77
C LYS A 94 -31.27 -11.44 -4.71
N ILE A 95 -30.68 -12.53 -4.28
CA ILE A 95 -29.62 -13.25 -5.03
C ILE A 95 -30.09 -13.69 -6.41
N GLU A 96 -31.34 -14.16 -6.53
CA GLU A 96 -31.94 -14.60 -7.81
C GLU A 96 -32.02 -13.47 -8.85
N LYS A 97 -32.41 -12.25 -8.44
CA LYS A 97 -32.42 -11.09 -9.33
C LYS A 97 -30.99 -10.69 -9.75
N ALA A 98 -30.04 -10.78 -8.80
CA ALA A 98 -28.64 -10.54 -9.09
C ALA A 98 -28.10 -11.54 -10.12
N GLN A 99 -28.39 -12.83 -9.99
CA GLN A 99 -27.94 -13.86 -10.94
C GLN A 99 -28.49 -13.63 -12.36
N VAL A 100 -29.77 -13.27 -12.50
CA VAL A 100 -30.37 -12.99 -13.81
C VAL A 100 -29.76 -11.73 -14.43
N THR A 101 -29.62 -10.66 -13.65
CA THR A 101 -29.05 -9.39 -14.15
C THR A 101 -27.57 -9.56 -14.49
N LEU A 102 -26.82 -10.27 -13.66
CA LEU A 102 -25.43 -10.61 -13.92
C LEU A 102 -25.27 -11.54 -15.13
N GLY A 103 -26.16 -12.52 -15.29
CA GLY A 103 -26.17 -13.39 -16.46
C GLY A 103 -26.33 -12.60 -17.77
N ASN A 104 -27.17 -11.57 -17.77
CA ASN A 104 -27.35 -10.69 -18.93
C ASN A 104 -26.13 -9.78 -19.14
N LEU A 105 -25.55 -9.23 -18.08
CA LEU A 105 -24.33 -8.45 -18.12
C LEU A 105 -23.16 -9.26 -18.68
N ILE A 106 -22.97 -10.47 -18.17
CA ILE A 106 -21.95 -11.41 -18.64
C ILE A 106 -22.14 -11.80 -20.10
N LYS A 107 -23.39 -12.02 -20.53
CA LYS A 107 -23.70 -12.28 -21.96
C LYS A 107 -23.29 -11.10 -22.85
N THR A 108 -23.51 -9.87 -22.39
CA THR A 108 -23.10 -8.66 -23.11
C THR A 108 -21.57 -8.56 -23.20
N LEU A 109 -20.86 -8.76 -22.10
CA LEU A 109 -19.39 -8.75 -22.06
C LEU A 109 -18.78 -9.90 -22.89
N LYS A 110 -19.35 -11.09 -22.85
CA LYS A 110 -18.93 -12.23 -23.68
C LYS A 110 -19.02 -11.92 -25.18
N LYS A 111 -20.08 -11.22 -25.60
CA LYS A 111 -20.26 -10.81 -27.03
C LYS A 111 -19.21 -9.77 -27.42
N LEU A 112 -18.91 -8.81 -26.54
CA LEU A 112 -18.00 -7.71 -26.84
C LEU A 112 -16.52 -8.14 -26.90
N LYS A 113 -16.08 -9.10 -26.07
CA LYS A 113 -14.64 -9.38 -25.88
C LYS A 113 -14.19 -10.82 -26.15
N LYS A 114 -15.04 -11.69 -26.68
CA LYS A 114 -14.71 -13.12 -26.94
C LYS A 114 -14.14 -13.89 -25.74
N LEU A 115 -14.34 -13.39 -24.51
CA LEU A 115 -13.91 -14.03 -23.27
C LEU A 115 -15.06 -14.85 -22.69
N SER A 116 -14.76 -16.06 -22.22
CA SER A 116 -15.69 -16.87 -21.43
C SER A 116 -15.58 -16.50 -19.96
N LEU A 117 -16.72 -16.34 -19.30
CA LEU A 117 -16.82 -16.09 -17.86
C LEU A 117 -17.69 -17.17 -17.25
N THR A 118 -17.20 -17.85 -16.23
CA THR A 118 -18.00 -18.76 -15.40
C THR A 118 -18.40 -18.05 -14.11
N VAL A 119 -19.67 -18.21 -13.73
CA VAL A 119 -20.24 -17.66 -12.51
C VAL A 119 -20.58 -18.80 -11.59
N GLU A 120 -19.91 -18.89 -10.46
CA GLU A 120 -20.10 -19.97 -9.48
C GLU A 120 -20.60 -19.38 -8.16
N PRO A 121 -21.69 -19.93 -7.60
CA PRO A 121 -22.02 -19.65 -6.22
C PRO A 121 -20.96 -20.29 -5.31
N SER A 122 -20.53 -19.58 -4.31
CA SER A 122 -19.63 -20.10 -3.29
C SER A 122 -20.14 -19.75 -1.88
N VAL A 123 -19.80 -20.58 -0.90
CA VAL A 123 -20.10 -20.33 0.49
C VAL A 123 -18.76 -20.32 1.22
N ASP A 124 -18.49 -19.27 1.97
CA ASP A 124 -17.26 -19.18 2.75
C ASP A 124 -17.35 -20.05 4.03
N GLU A 125 -16.24 -20.20 4.75
CA GLU A 125 -16.13 -20.98 5.98
C GLU A 125 -17.09 -20.51 7.09
N THR A 126 -17.61 -19.29 6.98
CA THR A 126 -18.59 -18.71 7.91
C THR A 126 -20.04 -18.95 7.49
N GLY A 127 -20.26 -19.70 6.40
CA GLY A 127 -21.60 -19.94 5.82
C GLY A 127 -22.15 -18.76 5.02
N LYS A 128 -21.34 -17.73 4.74
CA LYS A 128 -21.76 -16.57 3.98
C LYS A 128 -21.72 -16.87 2.49
N PHE A 129 -22.87 -16.70 1.85
CA PHE A 129 -23.00 -16.86 0.40
C PHE A 129 -22.27 -15.74 -0.36
N SER A 130 -21.52 -16.13 -1.38
CA SER A 130 -20.87 -15.22 -2.30
C SER A 130 -20.93 -15.74 -3.74
N ILE A 131 -20.70 -14.85 -4.70
CA ILE A 131 -20.63 -15.20 -6.12
C ILE A 131 -19.18 -15.01 -6.55
N GLN A 132 -18.60 -16.05 -7.13
CA GLN A 132 -17.29 -15.98 -7.77
C GLN A 132 -17.42 -15.89 -9.27
N ILE A 133 -16.70 -14.98 -9.88
CA ILE A 133 -16.57 -14.89 -11.34
C ILE A 133 -15.19 -15.41 -11.70
N ARG A 134 -15.15 -16.42 -12.56
CA ARG A 134 -13.91 -16.97 -13.11
C ARG A 134 -13.82 -16.65 -14.59
N PRO A 135 -12.86 -15.83 -15.02
CA PRO A 135 -12.56 -15.67 -16.43
C PRO A 135 -11.95 -16.97 -16.97
N GLU A 136 -12.44 -17.42 -18.12
CA GLU A 136 -11.82 -18.54 -18.84
C GLU A 136 -10.93 -17.98 -19.93
N LEU A 137 -9.65 -18.24 -19.85
CA LEU A 137 -8.68 -17.92 -20.89
C LEU A 137 -8.82 -18.98 -22.01
N ARG A 138 -9.30 -18.55 -23.18
CA ARG A 138 -9.22 -19.35 -24.39
C ARG A 138 -7.91 -19.02 -25.08
N GLU A 139 -7.01 -20.01 -25.17
CA GLU A 139 -5.75 -19.98 -25.88
C GLU A 139 -4.86 -18.74 -25.66
N THR A 140 -3.61 -18.98 -25.24
CA THR A 140 -2.55 -17.98 -25.02
C THR A 140 -3.00 -16.72 -24.27
N GLU A 141 -2.86 -16.78 -22.99
CA GLU A 141 -2.74 -15.71 -21.96
C GLU A 141 -2.91 -14.27 -22.48
N ASP A 142 -4.13 -13.88 -22.90
CA ASP A 142 -4.39 -12.48 -23.22
C ASP A 142 -4.64 -11.68 -21.95
N TYR A 143 -3.57 -11.50 -21.18
CA TYR A 143 -3.59 -10.76 -19.92
C TYR A 143 -4.06 -9.31 -20.08
N ARG A 144 -3.84 -8.69 -21.25
CA ARG A 144 -4.35 -7.35 -21.54
C ARG A 144 -5.86 -7.31 -21.57
N SER A 145 -6.49 -8.22 -22.32
CA SER A 145 -7.95 -8.30 -22.40
C SER A 145 -8.56 -8.61 -21.03
N LEU A 146 -7.91 -9.45 -20.26
CA LEU A 146 -8.33 -9.80 -18.90
C LEU A 146 -8.24 -8.62 -17.94
N PHE A 147 -7.12 -7.89 -17.96
CA PHE A 147 -6.93 -6.68 -17.17
C PHE A 147 -7.98 -5.62 -17.51
N MET A 148 -8.18 -5.34 -18.78
CA MET A 148 -9.19 -4.38 -19.24
C MET A 148 -10.62 -4.81 -18.90
N LEU A 149 -10.92 -6.12 -18.94
CA LEU A 149 -12.23 -6.65 -18.60
C LEU A 149 -12.66 -6.30 -17.17
N ALA A 150 -11.73 -6.33 -16.21
CA ALA A 150 -12.03 -5.99 -14.81
C ALA A 150 -12.62 -4.58 -14.69
N PHE A 151 -12.04 -3.62 -15.40
CA PHE A 151 -12.47 -2.22 -15.39
C PHE A 151 -13.72 -1.98 -16.26
N ASP A 152 -13.82 -2.63 -17.42
CA ASP A 152 -15.02 -2.56 -18.24
C ASP A 152 -16.23 -3.12 -17.50
N TYR A 153 -16.02 -4.20 -16.72
CA TYR A 153 -17.06 -4.78 -15.87
C TYR A 153 -17.53 -3.81 -14.80
N ALA A 154 -16.58 -3.12 -14.15
CA ALA A 154 -16.89 -2.09 -13.15
C ALA A 154 -17.75 -0.96 -13.76
N ASN A 155 -17.32 -0.44 -14.91
CA ASN A 155 -18.05 0.63 -15.61
C ASN A 155 -19.46 0.20 -16.01
N GLU A 156 -19.61 -0.97 -16.61
CA GLU A 156 -20.91 -1.50 -17.04
C GLU A 156 -21.88 -1.72 -15.87
N VAL A 157 -21.39 -2.22 -14.71
CA VAL A 157 -22.20 -2.35 -13.50
C VAL A 157 -22.58 -0.98 -12.95
N SER A 158 -21.67 -0.01 -12.96
CA SER A 158 -21.96 1.36 -12.52
C SER A 158 -23.05 1.99 -13.37
N GLU A 159 -22.95 1.93 -14.70
CA GLU A 159 -23.96 2.45 -15.62
C GLU A 159 -25.33 1.81 -15.42
N LYS A 160 -25.38 0.48 -15.31
CA LYS A 160 -26.64 -0.26 -15.12
C LYS A 160 -27.28 -0.07 -13.75
N SER A 161 -26.47 0.11 -12.71
CA SER A 161 -26.97 0.33 -11.36
C SER A 161 -27.29 1.78 -11.05
N GLY A 162 -26.77 2.72 -11.85
CA GLY A 162 -26.80 4.16 -11.55
C GLY A 162 -25.95 4.51 -10.32
N LYS A 163 -25.06 3.61 -9.87
CA LYS A 163 -24.27 3.79 -8.67
C LYS A 163 -22.77 3.93 -9.00
N ARG A 164 -22.15 4.81 -8.29
CA ARG A 164 -20.71 4.98 -8.34
C ARG A 164 -19.99 3.77 -7.75
N ILE A 165 -18.86 3.42 -8.36
CA ILE A 165 -17.96 2.39 -7.87
C ILE A 165 -16.61 3.03 -7.52
N VAL A 166 -16.07 2.70 -6.35
CA VAL A 166 -14.71 3.07 -5.95
C VAL A 166 -13.86 1.81 -5.86
N ILE A 167 -12.82 1.74 -6.67
CA ILE A 167 -11.83 0.66 -6.65
C ILE A 167 -10.62 1.12 -5.85
N ILE A 168 -10.38 0.44 -4.74
CA ILE A 168 -9.25 0.68 -3.84
C ILE A 168 -8.19 -0.38 -4.11
N VAL A 169 -6.99 0.05 -4.52
CA VAL A 169 -5.85 -0.83 -4.78
C VAL A 169 -4.75 -0.50 -3.78
N ASP A 170 -4.58 -1.37 -2.81
CA ASP A 170 -3.50 -1.26 -1.83
C ASP A 170 -2.21 -1.89 -2.41
N GLU A 171 -1.07 -1.28 -2.19
CA GLU A 171 0.25 -1.59 -2.76
C GLU A 171 0.26 -1.55 -4.29
N PHE A 172 -0.14 -0.40 -4.85
CA PHE A 172 -0.17 -0.11 -6.29
C PHE A 172 1.15 -0.39 -7.04
N PRO A 173 2.34 -0.23 -6.46
CA PRO A 173 3.59 -0.65 -7.08
C PRO A 173 3.54 -2.09 -7.62
N SER A 174 2.87 -3.00 -6.92
CA SER A 174 2.72 -4.40 -7.37
C SER A 174 1.82 -4.53 -8.61
N LEU A 175 0.86 -3.60 -8.82
CA LEU A 175 0.08 -3.56 -10.05
C LEU A 175 0.96 -3.20 -11.26
N ILE A 176 1.86 -2.26 -11.09
CA ILE A 176 2.80 -1.85 -12.15
C ILE A 176 3.76 -3.00 -12.52
N GLU A 177 4.06 -3.89 -11.59
CA GLU A 177 4.87 -5.08 -11.86
C GLU A 177 4.20 -6.07 -12.84
N PHE A 178 2.91 -5.92 -13.13
CA PHE A 178 2.22 -6.71 -14.16
C PHE A 178 2.78 -6.49 -15.56
N LYS A 179 3.61 -5.46 -15.79
CA LYS A 179 4.37 -5.27 -17.04
C LYS A 179 5.21 -6.49 -17.45
N ARG A 180 5.50 -7.40 -16.52
CA ARG A 180 6.19 -8.66 -16.78
C ARG A 180 5.33 -9.71 -17.51
N TYR A 181 4.02 -9.53 -17.54
CA TYR A 181 3.11 -10.42 -18.26
C TYR A 181 2.93 -9.97 -19.71
N SER A 182 2.79 -10.94 -20.59
CA SER A 182 2.62 -10.69 -22.03
C SER A 182 1.45 -9.72 -22.30
N LYS A 183 1.69 -8.75 -23.19
CA LYS A 183 0.76 -7.69 -23.60
C LYS A 183 0.40 -6.68 -22.48
N LEU A 184 1.12 -6.70 -21.35
CA LEU A 184 1.00 -5.72 -20.27
C LEU A 184 2.28 -4.88 -20.08
N GLU A 185 3.19 -4.91 -21.04
CA GLU A 185 4.44 -4.12 -20.99
C GLU A 185 4.15 -2.62 -20.80
N ALA A 186 3.08 -2.13 -21.43
CA ALA A 186 2.59 -0.74 -21.34
C ALA A 186 1.44 -0.59 -20.34
N ILE A 187 1.55 -1.19 -19.13
CA ILE A 187 0.43 -1.19 -18.16
C ILE A 187 0.06 0.20 -17.66
N THR A 188 1.00 1.13 -17.58
CA THR A 188 0.75 2.51 -17.16
C THR A 188 -0.11 3.25 -18.17
N GLU A 189 0.15 3.08 -19.46
CA GLU A 189 -0.65 3.62 -20.55
C GLU A 189 -2.03 2.97 -20.61
N LEU A 190 -2.11 1.66 -20.39
CA LEU A 190 -3.37 0.96 -20.29
C LEU A 190 -4.21 1.46 -19.11
N PHE A 191 -3.58 1.65 -17.95
CA PHE A 191 -4.29 2.17 -16.78
C PHE A 191 -4.70 3.64 -16.98
N ARG A 192 -3.88 4.45 -17.65
CA ARG A 192 -4.29 5.78 -18.08
C ARG A 192 -5.58 5.73 -18.91
N SER A 193 -5.63 4.86 -19.91
CA SER A 193 -6.85 4.73 -20.74
C SER A 193 -8.08 4.28 -19.92
N VAL A 194 -7.86 3.53 -18.84
CA VAL A 194 -8.92 3.20 -17.86
C VAL A 194 -9.43 4.45 -17.16
N LEU A 195 -8.53 5.29 -16.68
CA LEU A 195 -8.88 6.53 -15.95
C LEU A 195 -9.59 7.55 -16.83
N GLU A 196 -9.21 7.66 -18.11
CA GLU A 196 -9.75 8.63 -19.05
C GLU A 196 -11.13 8.25 -19.62
N ASN A 197 -11.44 6.95 -19.72
CA ASN A 197 -12.62 6.49 -20.45
C ASN A 197 -13.73 5.94 -19.55
N ARG A 198 -13.67 6.08 -18.22
CA ARG A 198 -14.65 5.51 -17.28
C ARG A 198 -15.07 6.53 -16.24
N GLU A 199 -16.14 7.25 -16.52
CA GLU A 199 -16.60 8.41 -15.74
C GLU A 199 -17.23 8.06 -14.38
N ASN A 200 -17.71 6.83 -14.20
CA ASN A 200 -18.46 6.45 -12.99
C ASN A 200 -17.67 5.53 -12.04
N VAL A 201 -16.38 5.40 -12.29
CA VAL A 201 -15.47 4.56 -11.47
C VAL A 201 -14.30 5.42 -11.02
N GLU A 202 -14.18 5.61 -9.72
CA GLU A 202 -13.03 6.30 -9.11
C GLU A 202 -12.04 5.29 -8.52
N TYR A 203 -10.80 5.75 -8.42
CA TYR A 203 -9.70 4.93 -7.96
C TYR A 203 -9.04 5.56 -6.75
N VAL A 204 -8.76 4.72 -5.76
CA VAL A 204 -7.89 5.07 -4.64
C VAL A 204 -6.75 4.06 -4.63
N VAL A 205 -5.53 4.54 -4.82
CA VAL A 205 -4.35 3.69 -4.80
C VAL A 205 -3.49 4.01 -3.59
N SER A 206 -2.75 3.04 -3.08
CA SER A 206 -1.74 3.30 -2.06
C SER A 206 -0.40 2.66 -2.42
N GLY A 207 0.68 3.20 -1.88
CA GLY A 207 2.00 2.60 -2.05
C GLY A 207 2.95 3.01 -0.95
N SER A 208 3.83 2.07 -0.59
CA SER A 208 4.85 2.26 0.44
C SER A 208 6.18 2.75 -0.13
N ARG A 209 6.43 2.59 -1.42
CA ARG A 209 7.61 3.08 -2.13
C ARG A 209 7.38 4.52 -2.59
N ILE A 210 7.72 5.48 -1.75
CA ILE A 210 7.39 6.92 -1.95
C ILE A 210 8.00 7.46 -3.24
N HIS A 211 9.29 7.23 -3.47
CA HIS A 211 9.98 7.66 -4.70
C HIS A 211 9.35 7.05 -5.94
N PHE A 212 9.11 5.75 -5.92
CA PHE A 212 8.46 5.06 -7.04
C PHE A 212 7.07 5.64 -7.34
N MET A 213 6.26 5.86 -6.31
CA MET A 213 4.92 6.44 -6.47
C MET A 213 4.98 7.87 -7.00
N LYS A 214 5.91 8.70 -6.50
CA LYS A 214 6.14 10.06 -7.01
C LYS A 214 6.62 10.05 -8.46
N ASP A 215 7.45 9.09 -8.85
CA ASP A 215 7.90 8.94 -10.23
C ASP A 215 6.75 8.55 -11.17
N VAL A 216 5.96 7.57 -10.77
CA VAL A 216 4.87 7.04 -11.60
C VAL A 216 3.68 8.00 -11.68
N LEU A 217 3.36 8.73 -10.62
CA LEU A 217 2.16 9.58 -10.55
C LEU A 217 2.45 11.08 -10.67
N GLY A 218 3.67 11.52 -10.35
CA GLY A 218 4.01 12.93 -10.19
C GLY A 218 4.97 13.49 -11.24
N LYS A 219 5.67 12.66 -12.04
CA LYS A 219 6.55 13.16 -13.11
C LYS A 219 5.78 13.41 -14.40
N GLY A 220 5.99 14.57 -15.01
CA GLY A 220 5.31 14.99 -16.25
C GLY A 220 5.47 14.04 -17.44
N GLU A 221 6.52 13.21 -17.45
CA GLU A 221 6.77 12.20 -18.48
C GLU A 221 5.95 10.90 -18.25
N SER A 222 5.37 10.73 -17.07
CA SER A 222 4.58 9.53 -16.75
C SER A 222 3.19 9.61 -17.38
N PRO A 223 2.70 8.50 -17.97
CA PRO A 223 1.34 8.43 -18.48
C PRO A 223 0.27 8.72 -17.41
N LEU A 224 0.57 8.51 -16.13
CA LEU A 224 -0.36 8.72 -15.02
C LEU A 224 -0.26 10.11 -14.36
N PHE A 225 0.59 10.99 -14.90
CA PHE A 225 0.73 12.35 -14.39
C PHE A 225 -0.59 13.12 -14.43
N GLY A 226 -0.95 13.75 -13.33
CA GLY A 226 -2.16 14.57 -13.21
C GLY A 226 -3.48 13.79 -13.01
N HIS A 227 -3.47 12.45 -13.05
CA HIS A 227 -4.68 11.65 -12.86
C HIS A 227 -5.04 11.39 -11.39
N PHE A 228 -4.14 11.68 -10.46
CA PHE A 228 -4.32 11.44 -9.03
C PHE A 228 -4.04 12.67 -8.19
N VAL A 229 -4.87 12.88 -7.18
CA VAL A 229 -4.53 13.76 -6.05
C VAL A 229 -3.67 12.97 -5.08
N ILE A 230 -2.41 13.37 -4.95
CA ILE A 230 -1.46 12.72 -4.05
C ILE A 230 -1.71 13.21 -2.63
N MET A 231 -1.87 12.26 -1.70
CA MET A 231 -1.95 12.48 -0.26
C MET A 231 -0.76 11.80 0.41
N GLU A 232 0.15 12.60 0.97
CA GLU A 232 1.29 12.07 1.72
C GLU A 232 0.85 11.76 3.15
N ILE A 233 0.98 10.49 3.54
CA ILE A 233 0.68 10.02 4.89
C ILE A 233 2.00 9.94 5.65
N GLY A 234 2.20 10.89 6.54
CA GLY A 234 3.39 11.00 7.39
C GLY A 234 3.22 10.34 8.77
N PRO A 235 4.20 10.50 9.65
CA PRO A 235 4.08 10.13 11.07
C PRO A 235 2.92 10.86 11.75
N LEU A 236 2.43 10.31 12.85
CA LEU A 236 1.48 10.97 13.74
C LEU A 236 2.11 12.24 14.34
N SER A 237 1.29 13.24 14.63
CA SER A 237 1.73 14.34 15.47
C SER A 237 2.15 13.84 16.87
N GLU A 238 2.89 14.65 17.61
CA GLU A 238 3.29 14.31 18.98
C GLU A 238 2.09 13.94 19.85
N GLU A 239 1.03 14.75 19.82
CA GLU A 239 -0.17 14.54 20.62
C GLU A 239 -0.86 13.21 20.28
N HIS A 240 -1.05 12.91 19.01
CA HIS A 240 -1.67 11.66 18.59
C HIS A 240 -0.77 10.43 18.77
N ALA A 241 0.55 10.61 18.72
CA ALA A 241 1.51 9.55 19.06
C ALA A 241 1.43 9.17 20.54
N ILE A 242 1.34 10.18 21.42
CA ILE A 242 1.14 10.02 22.86
C ILE A 242 -0.19 9.32 23.13
N GLU A 243 -1.28 9.79 22.49
CA GLU A 243 -2.59 9.18 22.61
C GLU A 243 -2.57 7.70 22.17
N LEU A 244 -2.00 7.39 21.01
CA LEU A 244 -1.87 6.01 20.53
C LEU A 244 -1.10 5.13 21.53
N PHE A 245 0.00 5.63 22.08
CA PHE A 245 0.80 4.87 23.01
C PHE A 245 0.03 4.59 24.30
N MET A 246 -0.67 5.60 24.87
CA MET A 246 -1.51 5.47 26.06
C MET A 246 -2.71 4.52 25.85
N GLN A 247 -3.27 4.48 24.64
CA GLN A 247 -4.33 3.51 24.29
C GLN A 247 -3.79 2.07 24.16
N THR A 248 -2.49 1.91 23.91
CA THR A 248 -1.87 0.59 23.67
C THR A 248 -1.24 0.03 24.95
N ALA A 249 -0.70 0.89 25.81
CA ALA A 249 -0.04 0.52 27.05
C ALA A 249 -0.68 1.29 28.23
N GLU A 250 -0.86 0.60 29.36
CA GLU A 250 -1.17 1.27 30.63
C GLU A 250 0.05 2.05 31.10
N CYS A 251 0.07 3.36 30.89
CA CYS A 251 1.20 4.20 31.20
C CYS A 251 0.78 5.65 31.52
N SER A 252 1.68 6.40 32.15
CA SER A 252 1.51 7.84 32.34
C SER A 252 1.78 8.60 31.03
N ARG A 253 1.23 9.82 30.92
CA ARG A 253 1.53 10.72 29.79
C ARG A 253 3.02 10.96 29.61
N LYS A 254 3.77 11.13 30.71
CA LYS A 254 5.22 11.33 30.68
C LYS A 254 5.96 10.14 30.05
N GLU A 255 5.53 8.92 30.32
CA GLU A 255 6.09 7.73 29.67
C GLU A 255 5.75 7.71 28.17
N ALA A 256 4.53 8.08 27.81
CA ALA A 256 4.12 8.16 26.40
C ALA A 256 4.91 9.25 25.63
N GLU A 257 5.20 10.39 26.25
CA GLU A 257 6.12 11.41 25.73
C GLU A 257 7.52 10.86 25.51
N SER A 258 8.03 10.08 26.46
CA SER A 258 9.32 9.40 26.31
C SER A 258 9.32 8.37 25.19
N ALA A 259 8.23 7.64 24.99
CA ALA A 259 8.07 6.72 23.87
C ALA A 259 8.12 7.46 22.53
N TRP A 260 7.42 8.60 22.40
CA TRP A 260 7.49 9.44 21.22
C TRP A 260 8.89 9.96 20.94
N GLN A 261 9.63 10.39 21.95
CA GLN A 261 11.02 10.82 21.80
C GLN A 261 11.93 9.70 21.28
N LEU A 262 11.72 8.46 21.73
CA LEU A 262 12.49 7.29 21.30
C LEU A 262 12.21 6.90 19.83
N VAL A 263 10.94 6.76 19.46
CA VAL A 263 10.56 6.15 18.17
C VAL A 263 9.85 7.11 17.22
N GLY A 264 9.58 8.35 17.64
CA GLY A 264 8.83 9.34 16.88
C GLY A 264 7.35 8.98 16.74
N GLY A 265 6.67 9.63 15.78
CA GLY A 265 5.24 9.44 15.52
C GLY A 265 4.89 8.25 14.63
N HIS A 266 5.78 7.30 14.41
CA HIS A 266 5.48 6.15 13.55
C HIS A 266 4.59 5.13 14.30
N PRO A 267 3.31 4.91 13.88
CA PRO A 267 2.35 4.12 14.66
C PRO A 267 2.85 2.70 14.98
N TYR A 268 3.47 2.06 14.00
CA TYR A 268 3.97 0.70 14.16
C TYR A 268 5.07 0.61 15.22
N TYR A 269 6.00 1.57 15.28
CA TYR A 269 7.08 1.57 16.26
C TYR A 269 6.56 1.84 17.66
N LEU A 270 5.58 2.73 17.79
CA LEU A 270 4.92 3.00 19.08
C LEU A 270 4.23 1.73 19.60
N ILE A 271 3.47 1.03 18.77
CA ILE A 271 2.78 -0.21 19.15
C ILE A 271 3.82 -1.30 19.49
N MET A 272 4.88 -1.44 18.70
CA MET A 272 5.95 -2.40 18.96
C MET A 272 6.63 -2.14 20.33
N LEU A 273 6.92 -0.89 20.64
CA LEU A 273 7.51 -0.50 21.91
C LEU A 273 6.55 -0.83 23.07
N ALA A 274 5.27 -0.49 22.94
CA ALA A 274 4.24 -0.73 23.95
C ALA A 274 4.04 -2.23 24.24
N GLU A 275 3.87 -3.05 23.19
CA GLU A 275 3.58 -4.48 23.32
C GLU A 275 4.78 -5.34 23.77
N ASN A 276 5.99 -4.81 23.68
CA ASN A 276 7.21 -5.53 24.10
C ASN A 276 7.76 -5.10 25.47
N ARG A 277 7.06 -4.22 26.20
CA ARG A 277 7.44 -3.87 27.57
C ARG A 277 7.42 -5.10 28.47
N LYS A 278 8.37 -5.16 29.40
CA LYS A 278 8.39 -6.13 30.49
C LYS A 278 8.22 -5.41 31.82
N ASP A 279 7.67 -6.12 32.79
CA ASP A 279 7.50 -5.58 34.14
C ASP A 279 8.87 -5.16 34.73
N GLY A 280 8.93 -3.94 35.24
CA GLY A 280 10.14 -3.35 35.84
C GLY A 280 11.17 -2.82 34.82
N GLU A 281 10.95 -2.95 33.52
CA GLU A 281 11.84 -2.46 32.45
C GLU A 281 11.45 -1.02 32.06
N SER A 282 12.42 -0.14 31.97
CA SER A 282 12.20 1.20 31.42
C SER A 282 11.96 1.16 29.91
N LEU A 283 11.36 2.22 29.35
CA LEU A 283 11.14 2.31 27.88
C LEU A 283 12.46 2.31 27.10
N THR A 284 13.51 2.91 27.63
CA THR A 284 14.84 2.92 27.00
C THR A 284 15.42 1.51 26.95
N GLU A 285 15.38 0.76 28.06
CA GLU A 285 15.86 -0.62 28.12
C GLU A 285 15.02 -1.52 27.18
N THR A 286 13.70 -1.34 27.17
CA THR A 286 12.82 -2.05 26.21
C THR A 286 13.24 -1.75 24.78
N TYR A 287 13.43 -0.48 24.44
CA TYR A 287 13.83 -0.04 23.10
C TYR A 287 15.16 -0.66 22.67
N GLU A 288 16.17 -0.53 23.51
CA GLU A 288 17.51 -1.11 23.26
C GLU A 288 17.42 -2.63 23.07
N ARG A 289 16.71 -3.32 23.94
CA ARG A 289 16.54 -4.77 23.85
C ARG A 289 15.85 -5.20 22.56
N ILE A 290 14.74 -4.57 22.17
CA ILE A 290 14.01 -4.96 20.96
C ILE A 290 14.71 -4.55 19.66
N LEU A 291 15.65 -3.59 19.75
CA LEU A 291 16.44 -3.14 18.62
C LEU A 291 17.72 -3.97 18.43
N THR A 292 18.41 -4.34 19.54
CA THR A 292 19.74 -4.97 19.48
C THR A 292 19.70 -6.50 19.52
N SER A 293 18.74 -7.07 20.25
CA SER A 293 18.60 -8.53 20.31
C SER A 293 18.25 -9.12 18.94
N SER A 294 18.90 -10.21 18.56
CA SER A 294 18.60 -10.93 17.30
C SER A 294 17.16 -11.42 17.19
N SER A 295 16.48 -11.66 18.31
CA SER A 295 15.05 -11.97 18.40
C SER A 295 14.18 -10.76 18.70
N GLY A 296 14.77 -9.57 18.81
CA GLY A 296 14.06 -8.33 19.12
C GLY A 296 13.15 -7.90 17.97
N ALA A 297 11.98 -7.41 18.33
CA ALA A 297 10.93 -7.15 17.37
C ALA A 297 11.32 -6.05 16.34
N LEU A 298 11.99 -4.98 16.76
CA LEU A 298 12.51 -3.97 15.83
C LEU A 298 13.70 -4.49 15.01
N ASN A 299 14.57 -5.30 15.61
CA ASN A 299 15.69 -5.93 14.91
C ASN A 299 15.18 -6.81 13.76
N LEU A 300 14.23 -7.71 14.04
CA LEU A 300 13.63 -8.57 13.04
C LEU A 300 12.92 -7.78 11.94
N TYR A 301 12.25 -6.69 12.30
CA TYR A 301 11.58 -5.82 11.32
C TYR A 301 12.57 -5.12 10.40
N VAL A 302 13.63 -4.52 10.94
CA VAL A 302 14.66 -3.86 10.12
C VAL A 302 15.34 -4.86 9.19
N ASN A 303 15.71 -6.05 9.68
CA ASN A 303 16.26 -7.09 8.83
C ASN A 303 15.30 -7.53 7.73
N TYR A 304 14.00 -7.63 8.03
CA TYR A 304 12.98 -7.95 7.04
C TYR A 304 12.90 -6.90 5.91
N ILE A 305 12.80 -5.60 6.26
CA ILE A 305 12.70 -4.54 5.24
C ILE A 305 13.98 -4.43 4.40
N LEU A 306 15.16 -4.52 5.03
CA LEU A 306 16.44 -4.48 4.32
C LEU A 306 16.57 -5.67 3.35
N LYS A 307 16.19 -6.86 3.76
CA LYS A 307 16.20 -8.05 2.90
C LYS A 307 15.20 -7.96 1.76
N GLU A 308 14.01 -7.44 2.02
CA GLU A 308 12.97 -7.28 1.01
C GLU A 308 13.34 -6.22 -0.04
N ASP A 309 13.90 -5.08 0.40
CA ASP A 309 14.24 -3.99 -0.49
C ASP A 309 15.58 -4.21 -1.23
N LEU A 310 16.59 -4.73 -0.55
CA LEU A 310 17.92 -4.90 -1.14
C LEU A 310 18.10 -6.25 -1.87
N GLY A 311 17.28 -7.22 -1.53
CA GLY A 311 17.37 -8.59 -2.08
C GLY A 311 18.60 -9.34 -1.59
N SER A 312 18.82 -10.54 -2.13
CA SER A 312 19.99 -11.40 -1.82
C SER A 312 21.08 -11.32 -2.93
N SER A 313 21.36 -10.12 -3.42
CA SER A 313 22.28 -9.92 -4.53
C SER A 313 23.72 -9.61 -4.05
N THR A 314 24.70 -9.75 -4.94
CA THR A 314 26.08 -9.28 -4.71
C THR A 314 26.18 -7.78 -4.43
N LYS A 315 25.13 -7.02 -4.71
CA LYS A 315 25.01 -5.60 -4.41
C LYS A 315 24.61 -5.34 -2.95
N GLU A 316 23.86 -6.26 -2.33
CA GLU A 316 23.35 -6.11 -0.95
C GLU A 316 24.46 -5.73 0.02
N ALA A 317 25.57 -6.46 0.02
CA ALA A 317 26.69 -6.19 0.91
C ALA A 317 27.31 -4.79 0.71
N ARG A 318 27.24 -4.23 -0.52
CA ARG A 318 27.71 -2.86 -0.78
C ARG A 318 26.71 -1.83 -0.29
N LEU A 319 25.41 -2.05 -0.52
CA LEU A 319 24.31 -1.19 -0.08
C LEU A 319 24.29 -1.13 1.47
N MET A 320 24.43 -2.28 2.14
CA MET A 320 24.52 -2.35 3.60
C MET A 320 25.73 -1.57 4.15
N ARG A 321 26.91 -1.65 3.50
CA ARG A 321 28.09 -0.85 3.90
C ARG A 321 27.84 0.64 3.74
N ILE A 322 27.12 1.08 2.71
CA ILE A 322 26.78 2.48 2.48
C ILE A 322 25.82 2.97 3.57
N LEU A 323 24.76 2.20 3.87
CA LEU A 323 23.81 2.54 4.94
C LEU A 323 24.53 2.68 6.29
N ARG A 324 25.43 1.74 6.60
CA ARG A 324 26.26 1.80 7.81
C ARG A 324 27.20 3.01 7.81
N ALA A 325 27.82 3.36 6.70
CA ALA A 325 28.67 4.55 6.62
C ALA A 325 27.87 5.83 6.90
N ILE A 326 26.66 5.94 6.34
CA ILE A 326 25.77 7.08 6.54
C ILE A 326 25.34 7.16 8.02
N SER A 327 24.95 6.04 8.65
CA SER A 327 24.61 6.01 10.08
C SER A 327 25.76 6.44 10.99
N LEU A 328 27.01 6.22 10.56
CA LEU A 328 28.21 6.69 11.25
C LEU A 328 28.54 8.17 10.97
N GLY A 329 27.64 8.92 10.35
CA GLY A 329 27.79 10.34 10.06
C GLY A 329 28.59 10.66 8.80
N LYS A 330 28.95 9.68 7.97
CA LYS A 330 29.56 9.92 6.66
C LYS A 330 28.46 10.30 5.68
N ASN A 331 28.25 11.59 5.51
CA ASN A 331 27.07 12.12 4.81
C ASN A 331 27.37 12.73 3.44
N THR A 332 28.62 12.81 3.00
CA THR A 332 28.98 13.24 1.65
C THR A 332 29.47 12.07 0.80
N ALA A 333 29.30 12.16 -0.52
CA ALA A 333 29.75 11.09 -1.42
C ALA A 333 31.22 10.73 -1.22
N SER A 334 32.10 11.70 -1.01
CA SER A 334 33.53 11.46 -0.79
C SER A 334 33.78 10.69 0.51
N GLN A 335 33.14 11.09 1.63
CA GLN A 335 33.26 10.42 2.93
C GLN A 335 32.71 8.98 2.87
N ILE A 336 31.57 8.77 2.19
CA ILE A 336 30.98 7.44 2.01
C ILE A 336 31.91 6.57 1.17
N ALA A 337 32.46 7.09 0.06
CA ALA A 337 33.39 6.36 -0.79
C ALA A 337 34.64 5.91 -0.02
N GLU A 338 35.24 6.82 0.76
CA GLU A 338 36.41 6.55 1.60
C GLU A 338 36.09 5.45 2.62
N GLN A 339 35.01 5.61 3.39
CA GLN A 339 34.62 4.67 4.45
C GLN A 339 34.29 3.27 3.91
N THR A 340 33.61 3.21 2.75
CA THR A 340 33.16 1.94 2.17
C THR A 340 34.18 1.29 1.24
N ARG A 341 35.24 2.01 0.86
CA ARG A 341 36.20 1.62 -0.19
C ARG A 341 35.52 1.34 -1.55
N ILE A 342 34.39 1.99 -1.80
CA ILE A 342 33.71 1.97 -3.09
C ILE A 342 34.25 3.12 -3.92
N LYS A 343 34.58 2.87 -5.21
CA LYS A 343 35.07 3.93 -6.11
C LYS A 343 34.03 5.06 -6.18
N LEU A 344 34.49 6.32 -6.01
CA LEU A 344 33.62 7.50 -6.05
C LEU A 344 32.78 7.57 -7.35
N SER A 345 33.33 7.12 -8.48
CA SER A 345 32.62 7.07 -9.76
C SER A 345 31.46 6.07 -9.80
N SER A 346 31.50 5.01 -8.97
CA SER A 346 30.45 4.00 -8.89
C SER A 346 29.41 4.28 -7.80
N LEU A 347 29.75 5.13 -6.83
CA LEU A 347 28.90 5.40 -5.68
C LEU A 347 27.54 5.98 -6.01
N PRO A 348 27.40 6.91 -6.99
CA PRO A 348 26.10 7.49 -7.36
C PRO A 348 25.08 6.42 -7.76
N PHE A 349 25.49 5.36 -8.44
CA PHE A 349 24.61 4.25 -8.82
C PHE A 349 23.97 3.58 -7.59
N TYR A 350 24.77 3.29 -6.56
CA TYR A 350 24.27 2.67 -5.32
C TYR A 350 23.42 3.63 -4.48
N LEU A 351 23.79 4.90 -4.43
CA LEU A 351 23.01 5.92 -3.72
C LEU A 351 21.64 6.12 -4.36
N GLN A 352 21.57 6.20 -5.69
CA GLN A 352 20.29 6.27 -6.40
C GLN A 352 19.42 5.02 -6.18
N GLU A 353 20.03 3.85 -6.07
CA GLU A 353 19.31 2.61 -5.75
C GLU A 353 18.72 2.67 -4.34
N LEU A 354 19.47 3.16 -3.35
CA LEU A 354 18.98 3.36 -1.98
C LEU A 354 17.90 4.45 -1.88
N GLU A 355 18.00 5.51 -2.68
CA GLU A 355 16.96 6.53 -2.79
C GLU A 355 15.65 5.96 -3.37
N LYS A 356 15.72 5.07 -4.40
CA LYS A 356 14.56 4.40 -4.97
C LYS A 356 13.82 3.49 -3.99
N TYR A 357 14.56 2.93 -3.02
CA TYR A 357 13.98 2.13 -1.92
C TYR A 357 13.54 2.97 -0.73
N ASP A 358 13.66 4.31 -0.81
CA ASP A 358 13.35 5.21 0.30
C ASP A 358 14.17 4.98 1.58
N LEU A 359 15.33 4.32 1.47
CA LEU A 359 16.24 4.06 2.59
C LEU A 359 17.16 5.24 2.88
N VAL A 360 17.46 6.04 1.86
CA VAL A 360 18.34 7.21 1.94
C VAL A 360 17.65 8.40 1.28
N THR A 361 17.86 9.58 1.86
CA THR A 361 17.46 10.85 1.26
C THR A 361 18.67 11.75 1.08
N LYS A 362 18.64 12.58 0.03
CA LYS A 362 19.66 13.57 -0.26
C LYS A 362 19.11 14.98 -0.05
N ASN A 363 19.76 15.75 0.81
CA ASN A 363 19.42 17.15 1.02
C ASN A 363 20.69 18.02 0.97
N LYS A 364 20.71 19.03 0.11
CA LYS A 364 21.85 19.95 -0.09
C LYS A 364 23.21 19.24 -0.22
N GLY A 365 23.23 18.14 -0.97
CA GLY A 365 24.43 17.34 -1.23
C GLY A 365 24.83 16.38 -0.12
N LYS A 366 24.09 16.31 0.98
CA LYS A 366 24.30 15.39 2.08
C LYS A 366 23.28 14.28 2.09
N TYR A 367 23.71 13.08 2.41
CA TYR A 367 22.88 11.88 2.51
C TYR A 367 22.56 11.56 3.97
N SER A 368 21.33 11.15 4.24
CA SER A 368 20.88 10.67 5.55
C SER A 368 19.97 9.46 5.38
N LEU A 369 19.93 8.59 6.37
CA LEU A 369 18.94 7.52 6.43
C LEU A 369 17.55 8.13 6.63
N THR A 370 16.57 7.60 5.95
CA THR A 370 15.18 8.11 5.96
C THR A 370 14.47 7.72 7.25
N ASP A 371 14.74 6.52 7.75
CA ASP A 371 14.10 5.95 8.92
C ASP A 371 15.03 5.97 10.14
N LYS A 372 14.55 6.56 11.25
CA LYS A 372 15.29 6.65 12.52
C LYS A 372 15.64 5.26 13.07
N ILE A 373 14.71 4.31 13.02
CA ILE A 373 14.94 2.96 13.58
C ILE A 373 16.00 2.22 12.78
N VAL A 374 16.00 2.38 11.46
CA VAL A 374 17.08 1.82 10.60
C VAL A 374 18.43 2.47 10.93
N ASN A 375 18.44 3.79 11.19
CA ASN A 375 19.66 4.47 11.62
C ASN A 375 20.18 3.94 12.96
N ASP A 376 19.30 3.86 13.97
CA ASP A 376 19.64 3.41 15.32
C ASP A 376 20.07 1.94 15.31
N TYR A 377 19.49 1.10 14.45
CA TYR A 377 19.89 -0.30 14.22
C TYR A 377 21.36 -0.40 13.76
N PHE A 378 21.76 0.38 12.75
CA PHE A 378 23.16 0.40 12.32
C PHE A 378 24.10 1.01 13.33
N MET A 379 23.64 1.98 14.12
CA MET A 379 24.41 2.58 15.21
C MET A 379 24.68 1.58 16.33
N ALA A 380 23.67 0.76 16.68
CA ALA A 380 23.78 -0.26 17.72
C ALA A 380 24.71 -1.44 17.34
N GLN A 381 24.93 -1.69 16.07
CA GLN A 381 25.86 -2.74 15.59
C GLN A 381 27.33 -2.29 15.60
N ARG A 382 27.68 -1.24 16.34
CA ARG A 382 29.06 -0.73 16.41
C ARG A 382 30.03 -1.65 17.19
N GLU A 383 29.49 -2.57 17.97
CA GLU A 383 30.24 -3.60 18.69
C GLU A 383 30.19 -4.92 17.94
#